data_39ca416645b02e38b63e2cbc53bdc3ea
#
_entry.id   39ca416645b02e38b63e2cbc53bdc3ea
#
_cell.length_a   1.000
_cell.length_b   1.000
_cell.length_c   1.000
_cell.angle_alpha   90.00
_cell.angle_beta   90.00
_cell.angle_gamma   90.00
#
_symmetry.space_group_name_H-M   'P 1'
#
loop_
_entity.id
_entity.type
_entity.pdbx_description
1 polymer ?
#
loop_
_entity_poly.entity_id
_entity_poly.type
_entity_poly.pdbx_seq_one_letter_code
_entity_poly.pdbx_strand_id
1 'polypeptide(L)'
;VIDMDHTHLGRSGLRVSRLCLGTMNFGWKTEEGDSHAIMDRALAEGVNFFDTANVYGFDAGKGRTEEVLGSWFAQGGERREKTVLATKVYGGMSDWPNDTFLSARNIVRACEASLRRLGTDWIDLYQFHHVDLETPWDEIWQACETLVAQGKVLYVGSSNHAAWQIVEANAVAARRSFTGLVSEQSHYNLLTRHVELEVLPAAQHHGVGILPWSPLAGGLLGGALEKAEGARRTEERQLRRIERHRPALEAYEALCRELGHAPADVGVAWLLHQPAVTAPIVGPRTMEQLEGGLRALGIGLDEATLARLDEIFPGYRAAPMEYAW
;
A
#
# COMPACT_ATOMS: atom_id res chain seq x y z
N VAL A 1 -1.73 -6.90 23.97
CA VAL A 1 -1.86 -7.60 22.68
C VAL A 1 -3.05 -7.00 21.97
N ILE A 2 -2.84 -6.39 20.82
CA ILE A 2 -3.93 -5.87 19.99
C ILE A 2 -4.63 -7.08 19.37
N ASP A 3 -5.96 -7.15 19.48
CA ASP A 3 -6.74 -8.16 18.75
C ASP A 3 -6.78 -7.74 17.28
N MET A 4 -5.87 -8.31 16.48
CA MET A 4 -5.70 -7.95 15.07
C MET A 4 -6.82 -8.53 14.23
N ASP A 5 -7.68 -7.68 13.73
CA ASP A 5 -8.69 -8.07 12.76
C ASP A 5 -8.07 -8.46 11.42
N HIS A 6 -8.60 -9.53 10.84
CA HIS A 6 -8.25 -10.01 9.51
C HIS A 6 -9.47 -9.99 8.59
N THR A 7 -9.28 -9.48 7.39
CA THR A 7 -10.34 -9.39 6.37
C THR A 7 -9.92 -10.07 5.08
N HIS A 8 -10.85 -10.33 4.18
CA HIS A 8 -10.53 -10.83 2.85
C HIS A 8 -9.88 -9.77 1.97
N LEU A 9 -8.88 -10.15 1.18
CA LEU A 9 -8.31 -9.29 0.16
C LEU A 9 -9.22 -9.30 -1.06
N GLY A 10 -10.08 -8.29 -1.15
CA GLY A 10 -11.12 -8.21 -2.17
C GLY A 10 -12.02 -9.45 -2.14
N ARG A 11 -12.36 -9.99 -3.33
CA ARG A 11 -13.18 -11.20 -3.50
C ARG A 11 -12.43 -12.51 -3.32
N SER A 12 -11.13 -12.45 -2.96
CA SER A 12 -10.32 -13.66 -2.79
C SER A 12 -10.54 -14.34 -1.44
N GLY A 13 -10.13 -15.60 -1.33
CA GLY A 13 -10.08 -16.33 -0.05
C GLY A 13 -8.93 -15.92 0.87
N LEU A 14 -8.01 -15.07 0.38
CA LEU A 14 -6.82 -14.66 1.14
C LEU A 14 -7.22 -13.70 2.27
N ARG A 15 -6.81 -14.02 3.50
CA ARG A 15 -7.06 -13.18 4.67
C ARG A 15 -5.82 -12.39 5.06
N VAL A 16 -5.98 -11.08 5.15
CA VAL A 16 -4.93 -10.12 5.49
C VAL A 16 -5.31 -9.30 6.72
N SER A 17 -4.32 -8.88 7.49
CA SER A 17 -4.50 -7.94 8.59
C SER A 17 -5.04 -6.61 8.08
N ARG A 18 -5.83 -5.91 8.92
CA ARG A 18 -6.36 -4.57 8.61
C ARG A 18 -5.29 -3.50 8.48
N LEU A 19 -4.03 -3.82 8.75
CA LEU A 19 -2.85 -2.99 8.52
C LEU A 19 -1.86 -3.75 7.65
N CYS A 20 -1.29 -3.08 6.63
CA CYS A 20 -0.22 -3.61 5.79
C CYS A 20 1.11 -2.95 6.15
N LEU A 21 2.14 -3.75 6.40
CA LEU A 21 3.50 -3.27 6.64
C LEU A 21 4.18 -2.94 5.31
N GLY A 22 4.37 -1.66 5.04
CA GLY A 22 5.17 -1.18 3.91
C GLY A 22 6.65 -1.18 4.21
N THR A 23 7.45 -1.79 3.36
CA THR A 23 8.88 -2.03 3.62
C THR A 23 9.83 -1.12 2.83
N MET A 24 9.33 -0.15 2.08
CA MET A 24 10.11 0.71 1.17
C MET A 24 11.35 1.37 1.82
N ASN A 25 11.31 1.61 3.14
CA ASN A 25 12.42 2.23 3.86
C ASN A 25 13.52 1.23 4.30
N PHE A 26 13.24 -0.08 4.26
CA PHE A 26 14.12 -1.11 4.80
C PHE A 26 15.33 -1.36 3.92
N GLY A 27 16.51 -1.39 4.54
CA GLY A 27 17.79 -1.49 3.85
C GLY A 27 18.25 -0.18 3.19
N TRP A 28 17.52 0.92 3.37
CA TRP A 28 17.86 2.26 2.87
C TRP A 28 17.85 3.31 3.98
N LYS A 29 16.68 3.69 4.51
CA LYS A 29 16.56 4.65 5.63
C LYS A 29 16.49 3.98 7.00
N THR A 30 16.22 2.70 7.01
CA THR A 30 16.15 1.86 8.20
C THR A 30 17.16 0.73 8.00
N GLU A 31 18.12 0.62 8.89
CA GLU A 31 19.13 -0.42 8.83
C GLU A 31 18.51 -1.82 8.89
N GLU A 32 19.20 -2.84 8.38
CA GLU A 32 18.68 -4.21 8.29
C GLU A 32 18.25 -4.77 9.63
N GLY A 33 19.06 -4.57 10.69
CA GLY A 33 18.72 -5.05 12.03
C GLY A 33 17.45 -4.42 12.61
N ASP A 34 17.28 -3.11 12.44
CA ASP A 34 16.06 -2.39 12.86
C ASP A 34 14.87 -2.81 12.01
N SER A 35 15.07 -3.05 10.70
CA SER A 35 14.05 -3.55 9.80
C SER A 35 13.53 -4.92 10.26
N HIS A 36 14.44 -5.83 10.63
CA HIS A 36 14.07 -7.14 11.16
C HIS A 36 13.29 -7.03 12.48
N ALA A 37 13.72 -6.16 13.39
CA ALA A 37 13.01 -5.92 14.65
C ALA A 37 11.59 -5.38 14.43
N ILE A 38 11.42 -4.46 13.47
CA ILE A 38 10.11 -3.93 13.08
C ILE A 38 9.23 -5.04 12.49
N MET A 39 9.76 -5.90 11.62
CA MET A 39 9.03 -7.02 11.03
C MET A 39 8.64 -8.06 12.10
N ASP A 40 9.54 -8.42 13.00
CA ASP A 40 9.24 -9.32 14.12
C ASP A 40 8.15 -8.76 15.02
N ARG A 41 8.21 -7.47 15.35
CA ARG A 41 7.18 -6.80 16.16
C ARG A 41 5.84 -6.77 15.44
N ALA A 42 5.81 -6.43 14.16
CA ALA A 42 4.57 -6.40 13.37
C ALA A 42 3.91 -7.80 13.32
N LEU A 43 4.69 -8.84 13.05
CA LEU A 43 4.20 -10.22 13.01
C LEU A 43 3.69 -10.68 14.38
N ALA A 44 4.38 -10.33 15.48
CA ALA A 44 3.97 -10.64 16.85
C ALA A 44 2.64 -9.98 17.24
N GLU A 45 2.32 -8.80 16.67
CA GLU A 45 1.04 -8.12 16.85
C GLU A 45 -0.04 -8.57 15.84
N GLY A 46 0.23 -9.62 15.03
CA GLY A 46 -0.73 -10.20 14.10
C GLY A 46 -0.80 -9.52 12.74
N VAL A 47 0.09 -8.56 12.42
CA VAL A 47 0.22 -8.01 11.07
C VAL A 47 0.84 -9.08 10.19
N ASN A 48 0.04 -9.70 9.34
CA ASN A 48 0.50 -10.75 8.42
C ASN A 48 0.74 -10.25 6.99
N PHE A 49 0.39 -9.01 6.67
CA PHE A 49 0.44 -8.46 5.31
C PHE A 49 1.62 -7.51 5.13
N PHE A 50 2.58 -7.88 4.29
CA PHE A 50 3.82 -7.13 4.05
C PHE A 50 3.93 -6.77 2.58
N ASP A 51 4.18 -5.48 2.29
CA ASP A 51 4.30 -4.92 0.94
C ASP A 51 5.71 -4.45 0.65
N THR A 52 6.29 -4.94 -0.44
CA THR A 52 7.59 -4.55 -0.99
C THR A 52 7.49 -4.29 -2.50
N ALA A 53 8.60 -4.10 -3.18
CA ALA A 53 8.71 -4.04 -4.64
C ALA A 53 10.14 -4.38 -5.11
N ASN A 54 10.25 -4.89 -6.35
CA ASN A 54 11.53 -5.23 -6.95
C ASN A 54 12.51 -4.03 -7.04
N VAL A 55 12.00 -2.80 -7.20
CA VAL A 55 12.82 -1.59 -7.35
C VAL A 55 13.19 -0.92 -6.03
N TYR A 56 12.66 -1.37 -4.88
CA TYR A 56 12.95 -0.72 -3.61
C TYR A 56 14.40 -0.96 -3.17
N GLY A 57 14.98 0.08 -2.55
CA GLY A 57 16.37 0.12 -2.11
C GLY A 57 17.05 1.44 -2.43
N PHE A 58 16.56 2.18 -3.43
CA PHE A 58 17.03 3.53 -3.80
C PHE A 58 18.56 3.63 -3.87
N ASP A 59 19.20 4.44 -3.03
CA ASP A 59 20.66 4.64 -3.01
C ASP A 59 21.43 3.37 -2.57
N ALA A 60 20.78 2.45 -1.85
CA ALA A 60 21.35 1.15 -1.48
C ALA A 60 21.27 0.10 -2.62
N GLY A 61 20.65 0.46 -3.73
CA GLY A 61 20.50 -0.37 -4.92
C GLY A 61 19.13 -1.04 -5.04
N LYS A 62 18.65 -1.13 -6.28
CA LYS A 62 17.37 -1.79 -6.59
C LYS A 62 17.39 -3.26 -6.16
N GLY A 63 16.33 -3.69 -5.51
CA GLY A 63 16.19 -5.05 -4.97
C GLY A 63 16.66 -5.21 -3.52
N ARG A 64 17.36 -4.21 -2.96
CA ARG A 64 17.88 -4.29 -1.60
C ARG A 64 16.81 -4.58 -0.55
N THR A 65 15.64 -3.98 -0.68
CA THR A 65 14.54 -4.22 0.26
C THR A 65 14.05 -5.67 0.22
N GLU A 66 13.94 -6.27 -0.96
CA GLU A 66 13.60 -7.70 -1.08
C GLU A 66 14.69 -8.61 -0.47
N GLU A 67 15.98 -8.24 -0.60
CA GLU A 67 17.08 -8.97 0.07
C GLU A 67 16.96 -8.91 1.60
N VAL A 68 16.61 -7.74 2.16
CA VAL A 68 16.38 -7.57 3.61
C VAL A 68 15.22 -8.46 4.09
N LEU A 69 14.13 -8.54 3.34
CA LEU A 69 13.04 -9.46 3.66
C LEU A 69 13.49 -10.93 3.55
N GLY A 70 14.26 -11.24 2.50
CA GLY A 70 14.81 -12.59 2.29
C GLY A 70 15.72 -13.04 3.44
N SER A 71 16.60 -12.16 3.93
CA SER A 71 17.46 -12.45 5.08
C SER A 71 16.65 -12.62 6.38
N TRP A 72 15.52 -11.91 6.52
CA TRP A 72 14.59 -12.09 7.64
C TRP A 72 13.84 -13.41 7.56
N PHE A 73 13.34 -13.82 6.39
CA PHE A 73 12.70 -15.13 6.19
C PHE A 73 13.67 -16.28 6.47
N ALA A 74 14.94 -16.13 6.07
CA ALA A 74 15.99 -17.15 6.29
C ALA A 74 16.28 -17.44 7.77
N GLN A 75 15.87 -16.56 8.69
CA GLN A 75 15.96 -16.82 10.13
C GLN A 75 14.97 -17.89 10.63
N GLY A 76 14.03 -18.33 9.78
CA GLY A 76 13.05 -19.37 10.12
C GLY A 76 11.97 -18.88 11.09
N GLY A 77 11.46 -19.77 11.94
CA GLY A 77 10.41 -19.45 12.91
C GLY A 77 9.05 -19.16 12.25
N GLU A 78 8.76 -19.83 11.13
CA GLU A 78 7.51 -19.69 10.36
C GLU A 78 7.28 -18.25 9.83
N ARG A 79 8.34 -17.41 9.74
CA ARG A 79 8.20 -16.02 9.27
C ARG A 79 7.59 -15.94 7.88
N ARG A 80 8.10 -16.79 6.96
CA ARG A 80 7.58 -16.81 5.58
C ARG A 80 6.16 -17.36 5.50
N GLU A 81 5.88 -18.44 6.19
CA GLU A 81 4.58 -19.13 6.19
C GLU A 81 3.47 -18.28 6.81
N LYS A 82 3.80 -17.44 7.79
CA LYS A 82 2.85 -16.52 8.45
C LYS A 82 2.68 -15.18 7.73
N THR A 83 3.52 -14.90 6.71
CA THR A 83 3.48 -13.63 5.99
C THR A 83 2.75 -13.78 4.67
N VAL A 84 1.74 -12.95 4.44
CA VAL A 84 1.18 -12.66 3.12
C VAL A 84 2.09 -11.62 2.48
N LEU A 85 2.92 -12.08 1.54
CA LEU A 85 3.95 -11.28 0.90
C LEU A 85 3.46 -10.69 -0.42
N ALA A 86 3.44 -9.36 -0.50
CA ALA A 86 3.20 -8.63 -1.74
C ALA A 86 4.50 -8.02 -2.27
N THR A 87 4.80 -8.23 -3.55
CA THR A 87 5.84 -7.50 -4.27
C THR A 87 5.32 -7.00 -5.61
N LYS A 88 6.14 -6.21 -6.33
CA LYS A 88 5.68 -5.49 -7.53
C LYS A 88 6.65 -5.63 -8.68
N VAL A 89 6.10 -5.52 -9.90
CA VAL A 89 6.81 -5.45 -11.17
C VAL A 89 6.35 -4.23 -11.96
N TYR A 90 7.22 -3.63 -12.70
CA TYR A 90 7.07 -2.56 -13.70
C TYR A 90 8.35 -1.73 -13.82
N GLY A 91 8.86 -1.20 -12.69
CA GLY A 91 10.03 -0.34 -12.70
C GLY A 91 11.29 -1.06 -13.22
N GLY A 92 12.05 -0.37 -14.05
CA GLY A 92 13.26 -0.93 -14.65
C GLY A 92 14.32 -1.32 -13.63
N MET A 93 14.77 -2.57 -13.67
CA MET A 93 15.86 -3.06 -12.84
C MET A 93 17.22 -2.69 -13.43
N SER A 94 17.31 -2.51 -14.74
CA SER A 94 18.47 -2.01 -15.48
C SER A 94 18.03 -1.05 -16.58
N ASP A 95 19.00 -0.48 -17.32
CA ASP A 95 18.74 0.36 -18.49
C ASP A 95 18.58 -0.47 -19.78
N TRP A 96 18.57 -1.79 -19.67
CA TRP A 96 18.41 -2.68 -20.81
C TRP A 96 16.94 -2.76 -21.25
N PRO A 97 16.65 -2.73 -22.56
CA PRO A 97 15.30 -2.96 -23.07
C PRO A 97 14.70 -4.27 -22.54
N ASN A 98 13.41 -4.27 -22.22
CA ASN A 98 12.67 -5.39 -21.63
C ASN A 98 13.01 -5.75 -20.17
N ASP A 99 13.72 -4.90 -19.45
CA ASP A 99 13.87 -5.00 -17.98
C ASP A 99 12.92 -4.03 -17.24
N THR A 100 11.90 -3.54 -17.95
CA THR A 100 10.88 -2.61 -17.47
C THR A 100 9.52 -2.93 -18.09
N PHE A 101 8.45 -2.31 -17.56
CA PHE A 101 7.05 -2.44 -18.00
C PHE A 101 6.48 -3.86 -17.83
N LEU A 102 5.36 -4.16 -18.50
CA LEU A 102 4.56 -5.36 -18.25
C LEU A 102 4.55 -6.37 -19.42
N SER A 103 5.58 -6.37 -20.29
CA SER A 103 5.72 -7.46 -21.26
C SER A 103 5.76 -8.82 -20.54
N ALA A 104 5.22 -9.86 -21.17
CA ALA A 104 5.25 -11.23 -20.63
C ALA A 104 6.67 -11.66 -20.24
N ARG A 105 7.66 -11.27 -21.05
CA ARG A 105 9.08 -11.52 -20.75
C ARG A 105 9.50 -10.88 -19.42
N ASN A 106 9.18 -9.60 -19.20
CA ASN A 106 9.58 -8.90 -17.99
C ASN A 106 8.82 -9.40 -16.76
N ILE A 107 7.52 -9.65 -16.87
CA ILE A 107 6.70 -10.19 -15.76
C ILE A 107 7.34 -11.49 -15.24
N VAL A 108 7.64 -12.45 -16.12
CA VAL A 108 8.20 -13.74 -15.72
C VAL A 108 9.61 -13.60 -15.13
N ARG A 109 10.51 -12.87 -15.81
CA ARG A 109 11.89 -12.70 -15.35
C ARG A 109 12.00 -11.90 -14.04
N ALA A 110 11.19 -10.86 -13.89
CA ALA A 110 11.16 -10.06 -12.67
C ALA A 110 10.63 -10.87 -11.48
N CYS A 111 9.59 -11.71 -11.69
CA CYS A 111 9.10 -12.63 -10.68
C CYS A 111 10.20 -13.60 -10.20
N GLU A 112 10.88 -14.26 -11.13
CA GLU A 112 12.01 -15.16 -10.83
C GLU A 112 13.14 -14.47 -10.07
N ALA A 113 13.44 -13.21 -10.43
CA ALA A 113 14.46 -12.43 -9.75
C ALA A 113 14.04 -12.02 -8.34
N SER A 114 12.76 -11.64 -8.15
CA SER A 114 12.19 -11.34 -6.84
C SER A 114 12.18 -12.57 -5.93
N LEU A 115 11.76 -13.73 -6.42
CA LEU A 115 11.81 -14.99 -5.67
C LEU A 115 13.23 -15.32 -5.16
N ARG A 116 14.26 -15.11 -6.01
CA ARG A 116 15.66 -15.31 -5.59
C ARG A 116 16.11 -14.35 -4.49
N ARG A 117 15.76 -13.03 -4.59
CA ARG A 117 16.13 -12.04 -3.56
C ARG A 117 15.39 -12.29 -2.25
N LEU A 118 14.13 -12.67 -2.35
CA LEU A 118 13.27 -12.98 -1.20
C LEU A 118 13.57 -14.35 -0.58
N GLY A 119 14.31 -15.22 -1.26
CA GLY A 119 14.62 -16.56 -0.78
C GLY A 119 13.39 -17.44 -0.54
N THR A 120 12.38 -17.32 -1.41
CA THR A 120 11.09 -18.05 -1.30
C THR A 120 10.67 -18.60 -2.65
N ASP A 121 9.83 -19.64 -2.63
CA ASP A 121 9.33 -20.29 -3.83
C ASP A 121 8.03 -19.67 -4.38
N TRP A 122 7.34 -18.82 -3.59
CA TRP A 122 6.08 -18.19 -3.99
C TRP A 122 5.96 -16.76 -3.51
N ILE A 123 5.15 -15.98 -4.22
CA ILE A 123 4.65 -14.64 -3.89
C ILE A 123 3.15 -14.74 -3.69
N ASP A 124 2.63 -14.26 -2.56
CA ASP A 124 1.19 -14.31 -2.29
C ASP A 124 0.43 -13.33 -3.16
N LEU A 125 0.92 -12.09 -3.30
CA LEU A 125 0.31 -11.04 -4.13
C LEU A 125 1.36 -10.40 -5.03
N TYR A 126 1.25 -10.59 -6.35
CA TYR A 126 2.13 -9.97 -7.33
C TYR A 126 1.41 -8.81 -8.01
N GLN A 127 1.98 -7.60 -7.86
CA GLN A 127 1.28 -6.36 -8.24
C GLN A 127 1.96 -5.68 -9.42
N PHE A 128 1.16 -5.15 -10.35
CA PHE A 128 1.63 -4.22 -11.36
C PHE A 128 1.83 -2.85 -10.71
N HIS A 129 3.09 -2.39 -10.61
CA HIS A 129 3.43 -1.17 -9.87
C HIS A 129 2.86 0.10 -10.51
N HIS A 130 2.72 0.10 -11.83
CA HIS A 130 2.11 1.15 -12.64
C HIS A 130 1.42 0.55 -13.86
N VAL A 131 0.65 1.41 -14.54
CA VAL A 131 -0.05 1.08 -15.78
C VAL A 131 0.94 0.98 -16.93
N ASP A 132 0.77 -0.04 -17.76
CA ASP A 132 1.39 -0.16 -19.08
C ASP A 132 0.29 -0.08 -20.15
N LEU A 133 0.26 1.00 -20.91
CA LEU A 133 -0.73 1.23 -21.95
C LEU A 133 -0.36 0.61 -23.30
N GLU A 134 0.88 0.12 -23.42
CA GLU A 134 1.39 -0.44 -24.69
C GLU A 134 1.29 -1.96 -24.74
N THR A 135 1.26 -2.63 -23.56
CA THR A 135 1.17 -4.09 -23.49
C THR A 135 -0.30 -4.52 -23.35
N PRO A 136 -0.83 -5.35 -24.29
CA PRO A 136 -2.19 -5.85 -24.24
C PRO A 136 -2.46 -6.70 -22.99
N TRP A 137 -3.66 -6.59 -22.40
CA TRP A 137 -4.06 -7.39 -21.26
C TRP A 137 -4.00 -8.90 -21.49
N ASP A 138 -4.23 -9.36 -22.74
CA ASP A 138 -4.10 -10.79 -23.07
C ASP A 138 -2.68 -11.31 -22.90
N GLU A 139 -1.65 -10.51 -23.25
CA GLU A 139 -0.26 -10.84 -23.00
C GLU A 139 0.09 -10.84 -21.52
N ILE A 140 -0.34 -9.79 -20.80
CA ILE A 140 -0.11 -9.66 -19.36
C ILE A 140 -0.72 -10.86 -18.62
N TRP A 141 -1.98 -11.21 -18.91
CA TRP A 141 -2.64 -12.34 -18.27
C TRP A 141 -2.02 -13.68 -18.62
N GLN A 142 -1.58 -13.89 -19.85
CA GLN A 142 -0.89 -15.12 -20.23
C GLN A 142 0.37 -15.37 -19.38
N ALA A 143 1.13 -14.31 -19.10
CA ALA A 143 2.28 -14.40 -18.20
C ALA A 143 1.88 -14.72 -16.76
N CYS A 144 0.85 -14.04 -16.25
CA CYS A 144 0.33 -14.27 -14.90
C CYS A 144 -0.25 -15.68 -14.73
N GLU A 145 -1.04 -16.15 -15.68
CA GLU A 145 -1.58 -17.53 -15.70
C GLU A 145 -0.45 -18.56 -15.61
N THR A 146 0.64 -18.34 -16.35
CA THR A 146 1.81 -19.21 -16.28
C THR A 146 2.43 -19.24 -14.89
N LEU A 147 2.63 -18.07 -14.27
CA LEU A 147 3.21 -17.98 -12.92
C LEU A 147 2.29 -18.60 -11.86
N VAL A 148 0.98 -18.41 -11.99
CA VAL A 148 -0.01 -19.01 -11.09
C VAL A 148 -0.06 -20.54 -11.28
N ALA A 149 -0.06 -21.03 -12.51
CA ALA A 149 -0.02 -22.47 -12.77
C ALA A 149 1.26 -23.16 -12.26
N GLN A 150 2.37 -22.42 -12.18
CA GLN A 150 3.63 -22.88 -11.59
C GLN A 150 3.65 -22.77 -10.04
N GLY A 151 2.64 -22.18 -9.42
CA GLY A 151 2.59 -21.93 -7.98
C GLY A 151 3.55 -20.83 -7.49
N LYS A 152 4.16 -20.05 -8.39
CA LYS A 152 5.09 -18.96 -8.06
C LYS A 152 4.39 -17.68 -7.65
N VAL A 153 3.16 -17.46 -8.11
CA VAL A 153 2.27 -16.36 -7.75
C VAL A 153 0.92 -16.95 -7.38
N LEU A 154 0.32 -16.48 -6.29
CA LEU A 154 -1.00 -16.97 -5.87
C LEU A 154 -2.11 -16.03 -6.30
N TYR A 155 -1.93 -14.72 -6.13
CA TYR A 155 -2.90 -13.68 -6.50
C TYR A 155 -2.21 -12.54 -7.24
N VAL A 156 -2.96 -11.84 -8.08
CA VAL A 156 -2.49 -10.68 -8.84
C VAL A 156 -3.23 -9.43 -8.41
N GLY A 157 -2.50 -8.33 -8.25
CA GLY A 157 -3.03 -7.01 -7.93
C GLY A 157 -2.48 -5.94 -8.86
N SER A 158 -3.02 -4.74 -8.74
CA SER A 158 -2.56 -3.56 -9.47
C SER A 158 -2.19 -2.42 -8.51
N SER A 159 -1.55 -1.40 -9.03
CA SER A 159 -1.26 -0.15 -8.34
C SER A 159 -1.32 1.02 -9.32
N ASN A 160 -1.93 2.12 -8.87
CA ASN A 160 -2.06 3.36 -9.64
C ASN A 160 -2.87 3.22 -10.94
N HIS A 161 -3.81 2.28 -10.98
CA HIS A 161 -4.70 2.10 -12.12
C HIS A 161 -5.96 2.98 -11.99
N ALA A 162 -6.43 3.51 -13.11
CA ALA A 162 -7.73 4.16 -13.20
C ALA A 162 -8.86 3.10 -13.13
N ALA A 163 -10.06 3.52 -12.76
CA ALA A 163 -11.21 2.62 -12.66
C ALA A 163 -11.46 1.81 -13.95
N TRP A 164 -11.44 2.49 -15.11
CA TRP A 164 -11.67 1.83 -16.40
C TRP A 164 -10.63 0.74 -16.71
N GLN A 165 -9.37 0.93 -16.28
CA GLN A 165 -8.29 -0.05 -16.46
C GLN A 165 -8.49 -1.28 -15.58
N ILE A 166 -8.93 -1.09 -14.33
CA ILE A 166 -9.28 -2.19 -13.41
C ILE A 166 -10.43 -3.02 -13.99
N VAL A 167 -11.46 -2.34 -14.48
CA VAL A 167 -12.63 -2.99 -15.10
C VAL A 167 -12.25 -3.75 -16.36
N GLU A 168 -11.48 -3.14 -17.26
CA GLU A 168 -10.98 -3.77 -18.48
C GLU A 168 -10.13 -4.99 -18.18
N ALA A 169 -9.14 -4.85 -17.27
CA ALA A 169 -8.27 -5.93 -16.84
C ALA A 169 -9.08 -7.15 -16.37
N ASN A 170 -10.05 -6.92 -15.48
CA ASN A 170 -10.91 -7.98 -14.96
C ASN A 170 -11.87 -8.55 -15.99
N ALA A 171 -12.36 -7.75 -16.94
CA ALA A 171 -13.20 -8.24 -18.04
C ALA A 171 -12.40 -9.15 -19.00
N VAL A 172 -11.14 -8.82 -19.28
CA VAL A 172 -10.26 -9.70 -20.07
C VAL A 172 -9.94 -10.99 -19.31
N ALA A 173 -9.59 -10.89 -18.02
CA ALA A 173 -9.33 -12.04 -17.17
C ALA A 173 -10.53 -13.01 -17.12
N ALA A 174 -11.74 -12.48 -16.95
CA ALA A 174 -12.97 -13.28 -16.90
C ALA A 174 -13.20 -14.09 -18.21
N ARG A 175 -12.93 -13.51 -19.39
CA ARG A 175 -12.98 -14.23 -20.66
C ARG A 175 -11.98 -15.38 -20.76
N ARG A 176 -10.90 -15.30 -19.98
CA ARG A 176 -9.84 -16.32 -19.89
C ARG A 176 -10.08 -17.32 -18.75
N SER A 177 -11.21 -17.23 -18.04
CA SER A 177 -11.48 -18.00 -16.82
C SER A 177 -10.40 -17.82 -15.75
N PHE A 178 -9.79 -16.64 -15.69
CA PHE A 178 -8.78 -16.26 -14.74
C PHE A 178 -9.33 -15.29 -13.68
N THR A 179 -8.85 -15.38 -12.45
CA THR A 179 -9.37 -14.56 -11.33
C THR A 179 -9.18 -13.06 -11.57
N GLY A 180 -8.09 -12.64 -12.22
CA GLY A 180 -7.77 -11.25 -12.48
C GLY A 180 -7.26 -10.52 -11.23
N LEU A 181 -7.45 -9.20 -11.23
CA LEU A 181 -7.03 -8.34 -10.12
C LEU A 181 -7.90 -8.56 -8.89
N VAL A 182 -7.28 -8.85 -7.75
CA VAL A 182 -7.95 -8.97 -6.44
C VAL A 182 -7.74 -7.75 -5.56
N SER A 183 -6.75 -6.89 -5.88
CA SER A 183 -6.45 -5.65 -5.15
C SER A 183 -5.99 -4.54 -6.07
N GLU A 184 -6.20 -3.31 -5.64
CA GLU A 184 -5.64 -2.09 -6.22
C GLU A 184 -4.94 -1.28 -5.13
N GLN A 185 -3.68 -0.92 -5.35
CA GLN A 185 -2.89 -0.12 -4.44
C GLN A 185 -2.84 1.33 -4.93
N SER A 186 -3.56 2.23 -4.27
CA SER A 186 -3.77 3.60 -4.73
C SER A 186 -3.27 4.66 -3.74
N HIS A 187 -2.89 5.83 -4.26
CA HIS A 187 -2.60 7.01 -3.44
C HIS A 187 -3.88 7.53 -2.80
N TYR A 188 -4.09 7.26 -1.52
CA TYR A 188 -5.30 7.66 -0.81
C TYR A 188 -5.00 8.06 0.63
N ASN A 189 -5.43 9.26 1.00
CA ASN A 189 -5.35 9.84 2.33
C ASN A 189 -6.24 11.08 2.39
N LEU A 190 -6.38 11.72 3.56
CA LEU A 190 -7.21 12.91 3.75
C LEU A 190 -6.92 14.06 2.77
N LEU A 191 -5.67 14.23 2.34
CA LEU A 191 -5.27 15.27 1.37
C LEU A 191 -5.39 14.84 -0.10
N THR A 192 -5.55 13.54 -0.38
CA THR A 192 -5.60 12.98 -1.74
C THR A 192 -6.76 12.01 -1.84
N ARG A 193 -7.90 12.50 -2.31
CA ARG A 193 -9.19 11.80 -2.30
C ARG A 193 -9.75 11.49 -3.69
N HIS A 194 -9.01 11.76 -4.76
CA HIS A 194 -9.49 11.59 -6.15
C HIS A 194 -9.97 10.17 -6.49
N VAL A 195 -9.45 9.16 -5.81
CA VAL A 195 -9.87 7.76 -6.01
C VAL A 195 -11.35 7.51 -5.65
N GLU A 196 -11.95 8.42 -4.86
CA GLU A 196 -13.36 8.37 -4.48
C GLU A 196 -14.31 8.57 -5.67
N LEU A 197 -13.85 9.28 -6.72
CA LEU A 197 -14.65 9.55 -7.90
C LEU A 197 -15.03 8.28 -8.66
N GLU A 198 -14.07 7.39 -8.90
CA GLU A 198 -14.25 6.25 -9.80
C GLU A 198 -13.60 4.96 -9.29
N VAL A 199 -12.38 5.04 -8.72
CA VAL A 199 -11.60 3.85 -8.36
C VAL A 199 -12.29 3.09 -7.21
N LEU A 200 -12.69 3.78 -6.14
CA LEU A 200 -13.33 3.12 -5.00
C LEU A 200 -14.68 2.51 -5.39
N PRO A 201 -15.61 3.21 -6.10
CA PRO A 201 -16.85 2.61 -6.57
C PRO A 201 -16.63 1.39 -7.47
N ALA A 202 -15.70 1.47 -8.42
CA ALA A 202 -15.37 0.36 -9.31
C ALA A 202 -14.79 -0.83 -8.54
N ALA A 203 -13.88 -0.57 -7.60
CA ALA A 203 -13.27 -1.61 -6.78
C ALA A 203 -14.33 -2.33 -5.92
N GLN A 204 -15.22 -1.59 -5.27
CA GLN A 204 -16.33 -2.16 -4.50
C GLN A 204 -17.24 -3.02 -5.37
N HIS A 205 -17.64 -2.52 -6.56
CA HIS A 205 -18.52 -3.25 -7.49
C HIS A 205 -17.89 -4.56 -7.98
N HIS A 206 -16.58 -4.55 -8.25
CA HIS A 206 -15.85 -5.71 -8.75
C HIS A 206 -15.23 -6.59 -7.67
N GLY A 207 -15.40 -6.26 -6.39
CA GLY A 207 -14.81 -6.99 -5.26
C GLY A 207 -13.27 -6.95 -5.27
N VAL A 208 -12.69 -5.80 -5.62
CA VAL A 208 -11.25 -5.54 -5.59
C VAL A 208 -10.91 -4.81 -4.28
N GLY A 209 -9.96 -5.33 -3.50
CA GLY A 209 -9.54 -4.72 -2.24
C GLY A 209 -8.67 -3.48 -2.47
N ILE A 210 -8.92 -2.41 -1.73
CA ILE A 210 -8.13 -1.17 -1.83
C ILE A 210 -7.04 -1.13 -0.76
N LEU A 211 -5.82 -0.85 -1.20
CA LEU A 211 -4.61 -0.75 -0.38
C LEU A 211 -4.04 0.68 -0.49
N PRO A 212 -4.43 1.60 0.41
CA PRO A 212 -3.93 2.97 0.39
C PRO A 212 -2.42 3.04 0.65
N TRP A 213 -1.65 3.61 -0.29
CA TRP A 213 -0.25 3.96 -0.02
C TRP A 213 -0.10 5.46 0.32
N SER A 214 0.97 5.79 1.05
CA SER A 214 1.22 7.14 1.59
C SER A 214 0.07 7.66 2.45
N PRO A 215 -0.37 6.90 3.47
CA PRO A 215 -1.53 7.23 4.30
C PRO A 215 -1.40 8.58 5.01
N LEU A 216 -0.18 9.04 5.26
CA LEU A 216 0.14 10.30 5.93
C LEU A 216 0.59 11.42 4.98
N ALA A 217 0.30 11.31 3.67
CA ALA A 217 0.64 12.33 2.67
C ALA A 217 2.13 12.76 2.71
N GLY A 218 3.03 11.78 2.84
CA GLY A 218 4.47 12.06 2.97
C GLY A 218 4.83 12.82 4.26
N GLY A 219 4.08 12.59 5.32
CA GLY A 219 4.30 13.15 6.65
C GLY A 219 3.51 14.43 6.98
N LEU A 220 2.75 15.00 6.03
CA LEU A 220 1.94 16.18 6.29
C LEU A 220 0.85 15.92 7.35
N LEU A 221 0.24 14.74 7.33
CA LEU A 221 -0.79 14.32 8.30
C LEU A 221 -0.20 13.69 9.57
N GLY A 222 1.12 13.79 9.76
CA GLY A 222 1.82 13.22 10.90
C GLY A 222 2.24 14.23 11.97
N GLY A 223 1.53 15.36 12.11
CA GLY A 223 1.92 16.45 13.02
C GLY A 223 2.99 17.34 12.39
N ALA A 224 2.79 17.75 11.15
CA ALA A 224 3.78 18.49 10.38
C ALA A 224 4.05 19.90 10.90
N LEU A 225 3.05 20.56 11.52
CA LEU A 225 3.19 21.93 12.05
C LEU A 225 4.07 21.93 13.29
N GLU A 226 3.80 21.08 14.27
CA GLU A 226 4.62 20.95 15.48
C GLU A 226 6.06 20.54 15.16
N LYS A 227 6.23 19.60 14.22
CA LYS A 227 7.55 19.15 13.77
C LYS A 227 8.33 20.23 13.03
N ALA A 228 7.66 21.07 12.23
CA ALA A 228 8.30 22.18 11.52
C ALA A 228 8.78 23.27 12.48
N GLU A 229 8.01 23.59 13.52
CA GLU A 229 8.40 24.55 14.56
C GLU A 229 9.60 24.09 15.37
N GLY A 230 9.72 22.75 15.61
CA GLY A 230 10.85 22.15 16.35
C GLY A 230 12.08 21.83 15.50
N ALA A 231 11.99 21.82 14.17
CA ALA A 231 13.05 21.39 13.29
C ALA A 231 13.95 22.54 12.84
N ARG A 232 15.24 22.45 13.15
CA ARG A 232 16.26 23.43 12.69
C ARG A 232 16.51 23.39 11.17
N ARG A 233 16.10 22.36 10.45
CA ARG A 233 16.24 22.18 8.99
C ARG A 233 15.09 21.33 8.45
N THR A 234 13.99 21.97 8.06
CA THR A 234 12.99 21.32 7.21
C THR A 234 13.34 21.63 5.76
N GLU A 235 13.29 20.61 4.87
CA GLU A 235 13.53 20.81 3.44
C GLU A 235 12.54 21.85 2.87
N GLU A 236 13.03 22.78 2.06
CA GLU A 236 12.22 23.86 1.46
C GLU A 236 10.98 23.35 0.72
N ARG A 237 11.09 22.16 0.08
CA ARG A 237 9.97 21.49 -0.56
C ARG A 237 8.87 21.12 0.44
N GLN A 238 9.26 20.65 1.64
CA GLN A 238 8.29 20.29 2.68
C GLN A 238 7.63 21.52 3.27
N LEU A 239 8.37 22.61 3.48
CA LEU A 239 7.82 23.89 3.94
C LEU A 239 6.77 24.43 2.96
N ARG A 240 7.06 24.42 1.65
CA ARG A 240 6.09 24.85 0.63
C ARG A 240 4.81 23.99 0.63
N ARG A 241 4.93 22.68 0.89
CA ARG A 241 3.76 21.81 1.01
C ARG A 241 2.94 22.12 2.26
N ILE A 242 3.60 22.38 3.39
CA ILE A 242 2.94 22.79 4.64
C ILE A 242 2.18 24.09 4.41
N GLU A 243 2.84 25.13 3.87
CA GLU A 243 2.19 26.43 3.60
C GLU A 243 0.96 26.30 2.69
N ARG A 244 1.06 25.49 1.65
CA ARG A 244 -0.06 25.23 0.74
C ARG A 244 -1.30 24.68 1.44
N HIS A 245 -1.11 23.86 2.46
CA HIS A 245 -2.20 23.18 3.17
C HIS A 245 -2.38 23.66 4.61
N ARG A 246 -1.70 24.76 5.00
CA ARG A 246 -1.65 25.26 6.37
C ARG A 246 -3.01 25.35 7.06
N PRO A 247 -4.06 26.00 6.51
CA PRO A 247 -5.33 26.11 7.22
C PRO A 247 -5.97 24.75 7.52
N ALA A 248 -5.91 23.81 6.59
CA ALA A 248 -6.44 22.45 6.80
C ALA A 248 -5.61 21.67 7.84
N LEU A 249 -4.27 21.81 7.82
CA LEU A 249 -3.40 21.17 8.79
C LEU A 249 -3.61 21.74 10.20
N GLU A 250 -3.80 23.05 10.36
CA GLU A 250 -4.10 23.68 11.64
C GLU A 250 -5.42 23.16 12.24
N ALA A 251 -6.48 23.10 11.41
CA ALA A 251 -7.77 22.55 11.83
C ALA A 251 -7.68 21.06 12.19
N TYR A 252 -6.94 20.29 11.37
CA TYR A 252 -6.71 18.87 11.59
C TYR A 252 -5.95 18.58 12.89
N GLU A 253 -4.82 19.25 13.12
CA GLU A 253 -4.03 19.04 14.32
C GLU A 253 -4.77 19.53 15.57
N ALA A 254 -5.62 20.57 15.46
CA ALA A 254 -6.52 20.99 16.52
C ALA A 254 -7.56 19.90 16.86
N LEU A 255 -8.22 19.33 15.85
CA LEU A 255 -9.15 18.22 16.02
C LEU A 255 -8.48 17.00 16.66
N CYS A 256 -7.27 16.63 16.22
CA CYS A 256 -6.53 15.52 16.81
C CYS A 256 -6.22 15.74 18.31
N ARG A 257 -5.88 16.97 18.70
CA ARG A 257 -5.68 17.33 20.12
C ARG A 257 -6.99 17.23 20.94
N GLU A 258 -8.12 17.66 20.38
CA GLU A 258 -9.45 17.50 21.03
C GLU A 258 -9.78 16.01 21.24
N LEU A 259 -9.46 15.15 20.27
CA LEU A 259 -9.68 13.71 20.34
C LEU A 259 -8.67 12.99 21.28
N GLY A 260 -7.58 13.64 21.66
CA GLY A 260 -6.51 13.06 22.47
C GLY A 260 -5.65 12.03 21.73
N HIS A 261 -5.59 12.10 20.39
CA HIS A 261 -4.82 11.18 19.55
C HIS A 261 -3.77 11.90 18.74
N ALA A 262 -2.66 11.21 18.45
CA ALA A 262 -1.63 11.75 17.56
C ALA A 262 -2.17 11.90 16.13
N PRO A 263 -1.83 13.00 15.40
CA PRO A 263 -2.29 13.20 14.03
C PRO A 263 -1.99 12.01 13.09
N ALA A 264 -0.81 11.39 13.22
CA ALA A 264 -0.46 10.23 12.42
C ALA A 264 -1.44 9.05 12.64
N ASP A 265 -1.84 8.82 13.88
CA ASP A 265 -2.73 7.71 14.25
C ASP A 265 -4.15 7.97 13.73
N VAL A 266 -4.65 9.22 13.84
CA VAL A 266 -5.95 9.65 13.28
C VAL A 266 -6.00 9.52 11.78
N GLY A 267 -4.93 9.91 11.06
CA GLY A 267 -4.88 9.80 9.60
C GLY A 267 -4.96 8.34 9.11
N VAL A 268 -4.34 7.40 9.82
CA VAL A 268 -4.46 5.96 9.51
C VAL A 268 -5.84 5.44 9.92
N ALA A 269 -6.35 5.82 11.10
CA ALA A 269 -7.67 5.43 11.57
C ALA A 269 -8.78 5.87 10.60
N TRP A 270 -8.70 7.08 10.04
CA TRP A 270 -9.65 7.54 9.04
C TRP A 270 -9.71 6.61 7.81
N LEU A 271 -8.56 6.14 7.31
CA LEU A 271 -8.53 5.16 6.21
C LEU A 271 -9.17 3.84 6.60
N LEU A 272 -8.99 3.39 7.83
CA LEU A 272 -9.60 2.16 8.34
C LEU A 272 -11.14 2.24 8.45
N HIS A 273 -11.69 3.46 8.55
CA HIS A 273 -13.13 3.72 8.55
C HIS A 273 -13.72 3.85 7.13
N GLN A 274 -12.89 3.86 6.07
CA GLN A 274 -13.40 3.90 4.70
C GLN A 274 -13.86 2.50 4.25
N PRO A 275 -15.14 2.33 3.82
CA PRO A 275 -15.70 0.99 3.54
C PRO A 275 -14.98 0.21 2.44
N ALA A 276 -14.36 0.91 1.47
CA ALA A 276 -13.63 0.28 0.37
C ALA A 276 -12.21 -0.16 0.77
N VAL A 277 -11.67 0.33 1.89
CA VAL A 277 -10.28 0.09 2.29
C VAL A 277 -10.13 -1.26 2.96
N THR A 278 -9.27 -2.10 2.39
CA THR A 278 -8.87 -3.39 2.98
C THR A 278 -7.81 -3.18 4.06
N ALA A 279 -6.69 -2.56 3.71
CA ALA A 279 -5.58 -2.31 4.63
C ALA A 279 -4.73 -1.12 4.15
N PRO A 280 -4.59 -0.03 4.90
CA PRO A 280 -3.62 1.02 4.60
C PRO A 280 -2.19 0.49 4.78
N ILE A 281 -1.29 0.94 3.89
CA ILE A 281 0.13 0.58 3.93
C ILE A 281 0.88 1.58 4.78
N VAL A 282 1.32 1.15 5.95
CA VAL A 282 2.16 1.94 6.86
C VAL A 282 3.62 1.54 6.67
N GLY A 283 4.46 2.50 6.27
CA GLY A 283 5.89 2.29 6.04
C GLY A 283 6.75 2.91 7.14
N PRO A 284 6.89 2.26 8.31
CA PRO A 284 7.66 2.80 9.44
C PRO A 284 9.15 2.81 9.14
N ARG A 285 9.85 3.83 9.65
CA ARG A 285 11.32 3.88 9.73
C ARG A 285 11.84 3.53 11.12
N THR A 286 10.98 3.64 12.12
CA THR A 286 11.30 3.38 13.52
C THR A 286 10.20 2.53 14.17
N MET A 287 10.53 1.87 15.26
CA MET A 287 9.57 1.12 16.07
C MET A 287 8.41 1.97 16.54
N GLU A 288 8.67 3.21 16.97
CA GLU A 288 7.62 4.16 17.38
C GLU A 288 6.59 4.43 16.29
N GLN A 289 7.03 4.53 15.03
CA GLN A 289 6.12 4.72 13.90
C GLN A 289 5.28 3.47 13.60
N LEU A 290 5.82 2.28 13.79
CA LEU A 290 5.03 1.05 13.74
C LEU A 290 3.96 1.03 14.83
N GLU A 291 4.36 1.35 16.06
CA GLU A 291 3.44 1.38 17.21
C GLU A 291 2.32 2.41 17.02
N GLY A 292 2.60 3.56 16.37
CA GLY A 292 1.58 4.51 15.95
C GLY A 292 0.56 3.91 15.01
N GLY A 293 1.01 3.22 13.96
CA GLY A 293 0.13 2.50 13.04
C GLY A 293 -0.73 1.44 13.73
N LEU A 294 -0.15 0.72 14.69
CA LEU A 294 -0.88 -0.28 15.48
C LEU A 294 -1.94 0.37 16.41
N ARG A 295 -1.63 1.50 17.05
CA ARG A 295 -2.61 2.25 17.88
C ARG A 295 -3.82 2.70 17.06
N ALA A 296 -3.61 3.06 15.79
CA ALA A 296 -4.69 3.49 14.90
C ALA A 296 -5.82 2.45 14.74
N LEU A 297 -5.50 1.16 14.87
CA LEU A 297 -6.50 0.08 14.81
C LEU A 297 -7.53 0.15 15.94
N GLY A 298 -7.18 0.74 17.08
CA GLY A 298 -8.06 0.89 18.24
C GLY A 298 -8.81 2.24 18.30
N ILE A 299 -8.59 3.13 17.31
CA ILE A 299 -9.24 4.45 17.31
C ILE A 299 -10.60 4.35 16.61
N GLY A 300 -11.68 4.50 17.39
CA GLY A 300 -13.03 4.66 16.87
C GLY A 300 -13.29 6.13 16.51
N LEU A 301 -13.61 6.40 15.24
CA LEU A 301 -14.06 7.71 14.78
C LEU A 301 -15.58 7.65 14.58
N ASP A 302 -16.33 8.42 15.37
CA ASP A 302 -17.78 8.51 15.21
C ASP A 302 -18.17 9.35 13.97
N GLU A 303 -19.45 9.30 13.61
CA GLU A 303 -19.97 10.01 12.43
C GLU A 303 -19.72 11.53 12.51
N ALA A 304 -19.79 12.12 13.71
CA ALA A 304 -19.53 13.55 13.89
C ALA A 304 -18.06 13.90 13.63
N THR A 305 -17.14 13.06 14.08
CA THR A 305 -15.71 13.23 13.83
C THR A 305 -15.38 13.02 12.36
N LEU A 306 -15.95 12.01 11.70
CA LEU A 306 -15.79 11.79 10.26
C LEU A 306 -16.32 12.97 9.46
N ALA A 307 -17.48 13.53 9.81
CA ALA A 307 -18.03 14.72 9.17
C ALA A 307 -17.10 15.95 9.33
N ARG A 308 -16.52 16.16 10.52
CA ARG A 308 -15.54 17.25 10.73
C ARG A 308 -14.28 17.05 9.91
N LEU A 309 -13.80 15.81 9.73
CA LEU A 309 -12.67 15.51 8.86
C LEU A 309 -13.00 15.78 7.39
N ASP A 310 -14.24 15.50 6.96
CA ASP A 310 -14.72 15.81 5.60
C ASP A 310 -14.88 17.33 5.36
N GLU A 311 -15.23 18.11 6.37
CA GLU A 311 -15.23 19.58 6.30
C GLU A 311 -13.81 20.15 6.14
N ILE A 312 -12.83 19.60 6.88
CA ILE A 312 -11.42 20.02 6.81
C ILE A 312 -10.79 19.60 5.47
N PHE A 313 -11.08 18.39 5.02
CA PHE A 313 -10.55 17.80 3.79
C PHE A 313 -11.71 17.31 2.90
N PRO A 314 -12.34 18.18 2.14
CA PRO A 314 -13.47 17.80 1.31
C PRO A 314 -13.12 16.67 0.36
N GLY A 315 -13.96 15.63 0.37
CA GLY A 315 -13.87 14.49 -0.52
C GLY A 315 -14.68 14.68 -1.79
N TYR A 316 -14.80 13.59 -2.53
CA TYR A 316 -15.56 13.57 -3.78
C TYR A 316 -16.72 12.57 -3.67
N ARG A 317 -17.77 12.79 -4.45
CA ARG A 317 -18.82 11.81 -4.69
C ARG A 317 -18.60 11.19 -6.06
N ALA A 318 -18.93 9.92 -6.19
CA ALA A 318 -18.88 9.24 -7.47
C ALA A 318 -19.82 9.93 -8.47
N ALA A 319 -19.36 10.15 -9.71
CA ALA A 319 -20.23 10.57 -10.78
C ALA A 319 -21.24 9.44 -11.14
N PRO A 320 -22.51 9.71 -11.40
CA PRO A 320 -23.16 11.03 -11.49
C PRO A 320 -23.76 11.53 -10.16
N MET A 321 -23.51 10.89 -9.02
CA MET A 321 -24.13 11.21 -7.73
C MET A 321 -23.89 12.66 -7.30
N GLU A 322 -22.78 13.26 -7.75
CA GLU A 322 -22.43 14.65 -7.46
C GLU A 322 -23.38 15.66 -8.09
N TYR A 323 -24.02 15.31 -9.23
CA TYR A 323 -24.84 16.24 -10.01
C TYR A 323 -26.19 15.70 -10.48
N ALA A 324 -26.48 14.43 -10.30
CA ALA A 324 -27.69 13.79 -10.84
C ALA A 324 -28.69 13.35 -9.77
N TRP A 325 -28.27 13.15 -8.52
CA TRP A 325 -29.11 12.72 -7.41
C TRP A 325 -29.01 13.67 -6.19
#